data_48a029ae54551a362a87023cb627880e
#
_entry.id   48a029ae54551a362a87023cb627880e
#
_cell.length_a   1.000
_cell.length_b   1.000
_cell.length_c   1.000
_cell.angle_alpha   90.00
_cell.angle_beta   90.00
_cell.angle_gamma   90.00
#
_symmetry.space_group_name_H-M   'P 1'
#
loop_
_entity.id
_entity.type
_entity.pdbx_description
1 polymer ?
#
loop_
_entity_poly.entity_id
_entity_poly.type
_entity_poly.pdbx_seq_one_letter_code
_entity_poly.pdbx_strand_id
1 'polypeptide(L)'
;MQRLLYLLPLCLILLVQPDSHAQSAAKYNPLDSLPVRGFCIGAPSVKGLDEFITFIHKELAPRHINTLVLRIDYNYQYKSHPELSDPGALSKQDVAKLVQACKEDRIRLIPQVNLLGHQSWAGTTGTLLRVYPAFDENPEVKMPANYVWPNEDGLYCKSYCPLHPEVHKVVFDVMDEICDAFETDAFHAGMDEVFYIGNDKCPRCGGRDKAELFAGEVSTLRNHLAEKHRELWIWGDRLLDGKTTGMGMWEASMNNTHRAIDLIPKDVMICDWHYDRPDKTPVYFAMKGLRVITCPWRKPQVAVAQLDDLDHFRRDATKELKPMYQGMMQTVWSPAGAFLDEYYGRKTNAKDGENTSTNCFKAVFK
;
A
#
# COMPACT_ATOMS: atom_id res chain seq x y z
N MET A 1 54.47 71.92 46.92
CA MET A 1 54.50 70.97 45.83
C MET A 1 53.98 69.64 46.38
N GLN A 2 52.65 69.42 46.30
CA GLN A 2 51.96 68.18 46.74
C GLN A 2 51.79 67.27 45.54
N ARG A 3 52.29 66.03 45.64
CA ARG A 3 52.07 65.00 44.67
C ARG A 3 50.81 64.16 45.08
N LEU A 4 49.80 64.18 44.22
CA LEU A 4 48.60 63.41 44.39
C LEU A 4 48.86 61.99 43.77
N LEU A 5 48.77 60.94 44.58
CA LEU A 5 48.74 59.53 44.11
C LEU A 5 47.31 59.17 43.76
N TYR A 6 47.07 58.77 42.52
CA TYR A 6 45.82 58.13 42.06
C TYR A 6 45.95 56.65 42.25
N LEU A 7 45.10 56.05 43.11
CA LEU A 7 44.84 54.60 43.20
C LEU A 7 43.77 54.23 42.17
N LEU A 8 44.12 53.39 41.19
CA LEU A 8 43.18 52.77 40.29
C LEU A 8 42.59 51.51 40.94
N PRO A 9 41.30 51.33 40.95
CA PRO A 9 40.72 50.08 41.39
C PRO A 9 40.82 48.99 40.28
N LEU A 10 41.38 47.84 40.64
CA LEU A 10 41.46 46.66 39.81
C LEU A 10 40.07 45.98 39.76
N CYS A 11 39.33 46.20 38.68
CA CYS A 11 38.05 45.40 38.42
C CYS A 11 38.41 44.00 37.98
N LEU A 12 38.18 43.04 38.84
CA LEU A 12 38.22 41.60 38.53
C LEU A 12 36.98 41.25 37.67
N ILE A 13 37.13 41.12 36.35
CA ILE A 13 36.08 40.62 35.47
C ILE A 13 36.08 39.10 35.58
N LEU A 14 35.11 38.55 36.31
CA LEU A 14 34.76 37.13 36.29
C LEU A 14 34.14 36.81 34.93
N LEU A 15 34.92 36.18 34.04
CA LEU A 15 34.45 35.58 32.82
C LEU A 15 33.57 34.35 33.20
N VAL A 16 32.26 34.54 33.27
CA VAL A 16 31.31 33.44 33.28
C VAL A 16 31.31 32.88 31.87
N GLN A 17 31.92 31.71 31.66
CA GLN A 17 31.76 30.94 30.44
C GLN A 17 30.31 30.43 30.41
N PRO A 18 29.52 30.69 29.35
CA PRO A 18 28.24 30.03 29.19
C PRO A 18 28.50 28.55 28.89
N ASP A 19 28.04 27.67 29.76
CA ASP A 19 27.91 26.26 29.48
C ASP A 19 27.05 26.10 28.23
N SER A 20 27.70 25.90 27.08
CA SER A 20 27.05 25.51 25.85
C SER A 20 26.64 24.04 25.97
N HIS A 21 25.54 23.77 26.67
CA HIS A 21 24.75 22.59 26.39
C HIS A 21 24.19 22.72 24.96
N ALA A 22 25.00 22.36 23.99
CA ALA A 22 24.50 22.05 22.66
C ALA A 22 23.54 20.86 22.81
N GLN A 23 22.25 21.13 23.04
CA GLN A 23 21.23 20.19 22.75
C GLN A 23 21.43 19.77 21.29
N SER A 24 21.90 18.56 21.08
CA SER A 24 21.92 17.94 19.75
C SER A 24 20.49 18.04 19.21
N ALA A 25 20.27 18.97 18.29
CA ALA A 25 19.00 19.06 17.61
C ALA A 25 18.71 17.68 17.02
N ALA A 26 17.65 17.05 17.46
CA ALA A 26 17.24 15.74 16.95
C ALA A 26 17.22 15.85 15.42
N LYS A 27 17.95 14.96 14.75
CA LYS A 27 18.06 14.98 13.30
C LYS A 27 16.65 14.83 12.72
N TYR A 28 16.21 15.82 11.93
CA TYR A 28 14.91 15.78 11.27
C TYR A 28 14.73 14.48 10.48
N ASN A 29 13.65 13.76 10.74
CA ASN A 29 13.27 12.58 10.01
C ASN A 29 11.99 12.90 9.21
N PRO A 30 12.02 12.88 7.86
CA PRO A 30 10.84 13.16 7.03
C PRO A 30 9.62 12.30 7.39
N LEU A 31 9.83 11.05 7.81
CA LEU A 31 8.75 10.14 8.21
C LEU A 31 7.89 10.71 9.36
N ASP A 32 8.48 11.46 10.29
CA ASP A 32 7.76 11.97 11.47
C ASP A 32 6.67 12.99 11.09
N SER A 33 6.80 13.61 9.90
CA SER A 33 5.83 14.56 9.35
C SER A 33 4.63 13.87 8.67
N LEU A 34 4.70 12.57 8.41
CA LEU A 34 3.72 11.83 7.61
C LEU A 34 2.60 11.24 8.46
N PRO A 35 1.30 11.47 8.10
CA PRO A 35 0.17 10.80 8.73
C PRO A 35 0.24 9.27 8.64
N VAL A 36 0.63 8.74 7.47
CA VAL A 36 0.76 7.31 7.21
C VAL A 36 2.23 6.94 7.05
N ARG A 37 2.70 6.08 7.93
CA ARG A 37 3.98 5.39 7.87
C ARG A 37 3.68 3.91 7.78
N GLY A 38 3.55 3.44 6.54
CA GLY A 38 2.91 2.17 6.22
C GLY A 38 3.89 1.07 5.83
N PHE A 39 3.46 -0.16 6.08
CA PHE A 39 4.10 -1.37 5.60
C PHE A 39 3.03 -2.31 5.03
N CYS A 40 3.22 -2.79 3.79
CA CYS A 40 2.31 -3.71 3.11
C CYS A 40 3.02 -5.02 2.81
N ILE A 41 2.48 -6.13 3.30
CA ILE A 41 3.07 -7.47 3.14
C ILE A 41 2.00 -8.55 3.03
N GLY A 42 2.33 -9.69 2.44
CA GLY A 42 1.46 -10.87 2.46
C GLY A 42 1.26 -11.43 3.88
N ALA A 43 0.07 -11.91 4.17
CA ALA A 43 -0.24 -12.51 5.47
C ALA A 43 0.71 -13.68 5.80
N PRO A 44 1.06 -13.88 7.08
CA PRO A 44 1.82 -15.04 7.49
C PRO A 44 1.00 -16.33 7.32
N SER A 45 1.68 -17.46 7.25
CA SER A 45 1.02 -18.75 7.47
C SER A 45 0.69 -18.94 8.95
N VAL A 46 -0.20 -19.87 9.26
CA VAL A 46 -0.51 -20.24 10.67
C VAL A 46 0.76 -20.56 11.46
N LYS A 47 1.73 -21.28 10.85
CA LYS A 47 3.01 -21.60 11.49
C LYS A 47 3.93 -20.40 11.72
N GLY A 48 3.83 -19.38 10.88
CA GLY A 48 4.65 -18.15 10.97
C GLY A 48 4.00 -17.04 11.78
N LEU A 49 2.82 -17.26 12.33
CA LEU A 49 2.02 -16.22 12.95
C LEU A 49 2.71 -15.58 14.16
N ASP A 50 3.18 -16.38 15.12
CA ASP A 50 3.80 -15.88 16.35
C ASP A 50 5.12 -15.14 16.06
N GLU A 51 5.86 -15.59 15.05
CA GLU A 51 7.05 -14.88 14.61
C GLU A 51 6.70 -13.53 13.96
N PHE A 52 5.65 -13.49 13.15
CA PHE A 52 5.19 -12.25 12.54
C PHE A 52 4.66 -11.25 13.59
N ILE A 53 3.98 -11.72 14.62
CA ILE A 53 3.58 -10.90 15.77
C ILE A 53 4.82 -10.34 16.48
N THR A 54 5.85 -11.18 16.67
CA THR A 54 7.12 -10.71 17.24
C THR A 54 7.76 -9.62 16.38
N PHE A 55 7.69 -9.73 15.06
CA PHE A 55 8.18 -8.71 14.12
C PHE A 55 7.37 -7.40 14.25
N ILE A 56 6.06 -7.46 14.41
CA ILE A 56 5.23 -6.27 14.68
C ILE A 56 5.76 -5.54 15.90
N HIS A 57 5.89 -6.22 17.05
CA HIS A 57 6.31 -5.61 18.31
C HIS A 57 7.76 -5.10 18.31
N LYS A 58 8.68 -5.87 17.71
CA LYS A 58 10.12 -5.57 17.82
C LYS A 58 10.68 -4.74 16.68
N GLU A 59 10.01 -4.74 15.53
CA GLU A 59 10.56 -4.09 14.33
C GLU A 59 9.65 -3.01 13.76
N LEU A 60 8.34 -3.25 13.66
CA LEU A 60 7.44 -2.23 13.12
C LEU A 60 7.17 -1.10 14.11
N ALA A 61 6.78 -1.43 15.33
CA ALA A 61 6.41 -0.46 16.35
C ALA A 61 7.57 0.48 16.75
N PRO A 62 8.80 -0.01 17.04
CA PRO A 62 9.92 0.87 17.38
C PRO A 62 10.35 1.81 16.24
N ARG A 63 10.02 1.47 15.00
CA ARG A 63 10.27 2.32 13.82
C ARG A 63 9.12 3.27 13.49
N HIS A 64 8.19 3.43 14.42
CA HIS A 64 7.05 4.34 14.29
C HIS A 64 6.14 4.03 13.08
N ILE A 65 6.15 2.79 12.58
CA ILE A 65 5.17 2.33 11.59
C ILE A 65 3.81 2.33 12.26
N ASN A 66 2.85 3.02 11.67
CA ASN A 66 1.51 3.20 12.23
C ASN A 66 0.39 2.57 11.40
N THR A 67 0.75 1.98 10.25
CA THR A 67 -0.23 1.35 9.35
C THR A 67 0.37 0.07 8.76
N LEU A 68 -0.32 -1.04 8.93
CA LEU A 68 0.01 -2.34 8.35
C LEU A 68 -1.11 -2.75 7.40
N VAL A 69 -0.82 -2.80 6.10
CA VAL A 69 -1.70 -3.42 5.11
C VAL A 69 -1.29 -4.89 4.97
N LEU A 70 -2.20 -5.79 5.30
CA LEU A 70 -1.96 -7.22 5.26
C LEU A 70 -2.71 -7.83 4.07
N ARG A 71 -1.96 -8.24 3.03
CA ARG A 71 -2.53 -8.93 1.87
C ARG A 71 -2.98 -10.32 2.30
N ILE A 72 -4.27 -10.48 2.55
CA ILE A 72 -4.86 -11.70 3.07
C ILE A 72 -5.48 -12.56 1.97
N ASP A 73 -6.11 -11.93 0.97
CA ASP A 73 -6.85 -12.59 -0.10
C ASP A 73 -7.73 -13.74 0.44
N TYR A 74 -7.48 -14.96 0.00
CA TYR A 74 -8.21 -16.15 0.45
C TYR A 74 -7.47 -16.95 1.54
N ASN A 75 -6.40 -16.41 2.13
CA ASN A 75 -5.71 -16.99 3.28
C ASN A 75 -6.43 -16.69 4.62
N TYR A 76 -7.75 -16.70 4.59
CA TYR A 76 -8.64 -16.63 5.74
C TYR A 76 -9.75 -17.66 5.63
N GLN A 77 -10.18 -18.24 6.75
CA GLN A 77 -11.26 -19.23 6.81
C GLN A 77 -12.61 -18.51 6.77
N TYR A 78 -13.05 -18.12 5.57
CA TYR A 78 -14.34 -17.48 5.38
C TYR A 78 -15.49 -18.40 5.79
N LYS A 79 -16.46 -17.87 6.52
CA LYS A 79 -17.71 -18.57 6.87
C LYS A 79 -18.79 -18.29 5.85
N SER A 80 -18.82 -17.09 5.29
CA SER A 80 -19.77 -16.69 4.24
C SER A 80 -19.57 -17.51 2.97
N HIS A 81 -18.31 -17.74 2.59
CA HIS A 81 -17.89 -18.46 1.40
C HIS A 81 -16.72 -19.41 1.71
N PRO A 82 -16.97 -20.54 2.43
CA PRO A 82 -15.91 -21.47 2.83
C PRO A 82 -15.11 -22.03 1.65
N GLU A 83 -15.74 -22.14 0.49
CA GLU A 83 -15.15 -22.60 -0.77
C GLU A 83 -14.06 -21.66 -1.34
N LEU A 84 -14.02 -20.42 -0.87
CA LEU A 84 -12.97 -19.45 -1.22
C LEU A 84 -11.74 -19.54 -0.31
N SER A 85 -11.82 -20.26 0.82
CA SER A 85 -10.69 -20.35 1.75
C SER A 85 -9.57 -21.23 1.21
N ASP A 86 -8.34 -20.73 1.25
CA ASP A 86 -7.17 -21.51 0.86
C ASP A 86 -6.87 -22.62 1.90
N PRO A 87 -6.28 -23.74 1.48
CA PRO A 87 -5.82 -24.77 2.43
C PRO A 87 -4.83 -24.20 3.46
N GLY A 88 -5.14 -24.40 4.74
CA GLY A 88 -4.28 -23.91 5.83
C GLY A 88 -4.40 -22.41 6.10
N ALA A 89 -5.48 -21.79 5.65
CA ALA A 89 -5.79 -20.39 5.91
C ALA A 89 -5.92 -20.07 7.40
N LEU A 90 -5.66 -18.83 7.76
CA LEU A 90 -5.79 -18.29 9.12
C LEU A 90 -7.24 -18.38 9.61
N SER A 91 -7.41 -18.85 10.83
CA SER A 91 -8.71 -18.82 11.50
C SER A 91 -9.06 -17.42 12.01
N LYS A 92 -10.31 -17.20 12.40
CA LYS A 92 -10.73 -15.96 13.09
C LYS A 92 -9.90 -15.71 14.35
N GLN A 93 -9.53 -16.77 15.09
CA GLN A 93 -8.70 -16.66 16.29
C GLN A 93 -7.26 -16.24 15.96
N ASP A 94 -6.70 -16.71 14.84
CA ASP A 94 -5.37 -16.29 14.39
C ASP A 94 -5.37 -14.81 13.98
N VAL A 95 -6.39 -14.37 13.26
CA VAL A 95 -6.56 -12.96 12.93
C VAL A 95 -6.74 -12.10 14.18
N ALA A 96 -7.51 -12.56 15.18
CA ALA A 96 -7.67 -11.83 16.43
C ALA A 96 -6.35 -11.59 17.17
N LYS A 97 -5.37 -12.53 17.09
CA LYS A 97 -4.02 -12.30 17.64
C LYS A 97 -3.28 -11.17 16.91
N LEU A 98 -3.39 -11.09 15.57
CA LEU A 98 -2.80 -9.99 14.79
C LEU A 98 -3.44 -8.65 15.13
N VAL A 99 -4.77 -8.62 15.26
CA VAL A 99 -5.52 -7.43 15.65
C VAL A 99 -5.07 -6.95 17.03
N GLN A 100 -4.94 -7.87 17.99
CA GLN A 100 -4.49 -7.53 19.35
C GLN A 100 -3.07 -6.96 19.35
N ALA A 101 -2.13 -7.61 18.65
CA ALA A 101 -0.76 -7.14 18.54
C ALA A 101 -0.67 -5.73 17.92
N CYS A 102 -1.40 -5.49 16.84
CA CYS A 102 -1.44 -4.16 16.21
C CYS A 102 -2.06 -3.10 17.11
N LYS A 103 -3.12 -3.42 17.88
CA LYS A 103 -3.74 -2.51 18.85
C LYS A 103 -2.78 -2.13 19.98
N GLU A 104 -2.04 -3.09 20.52
CA GLU A 104 -1.05 -2.85 21.58
C GLU A 104 0.01 -1.84 21.14
N ASP A 105 0.43 -1.91 19.88
CA ASP A 105 1.43 -1.03 19.29
C ASP A 105 0.84 0.20 18.56
N ARG A 106 -0.47 0.40 18.61
CA ARG A 106 -1.17 1.51 17.93
C ARG A 106 -0.94 1.53 16.43
N ILE A 107 -0.87 0.36 15.82
CA ILE A 107 -0.75 0.16 14.38
C ILE A 107 -2.15 -0.08 13.81
N ARG A 108 -2.56 0.73 12.85
CA ARG A 108 -3.79 0.52 12.08
C ARG A 108 -3.60 -0.69 11.17
N LEU A 109 -4.39 -1.74 11.38
CA LEU A 109 -4.33 -2.97 10.57
C LEU A 109 -5.43 -2.95 9.52
N ILE A 110 -5.05 -3.05 8.24
CA ILE A 110 -5.95 -2.97 7.09
C ILE A 110 -5.82 -4.26 6.26
N PRO A 111 -6.88 -5.05 6.10
CA PRO A 111 -6.85 -6.21 5.21
C PRO A 111 -6.88 -5.77 3.75
N GLN A 112 -6.16 -6.50 2.90
CA GLN A 112 -6.24 -6.39 1.45
C GLN A 112 -6.74 -7.71 0.86
N VAL A 113 -7.78 -7.62 0.03
CA VAL A 113 -8.22 -8.68 -0.88
C VAL A 113 -8.23 -8.11 -2.29
N ASN A 114 -7.57 -8.77 -3.23
CA ASN A 114 -7.54 -8.31 -4.60
C ASN A 114 -8.90 -8.49 -5.27
N LEU A 115 -9.53 -7.38 -5.61
CA LEU A 115 -10.80 -7.31 -6.30
C LEU A 115 -10.63 -6.76 -7.72
N LEU A 116 -11.58 -7.06 -8.58
CA LEU A 116 -11.60 -6.76 -10.01
C LEU A 116 -10.42 -7.38 -10.77
N GLY A 117 -9.21 -6.86 -10.69
CA GLY A 117 -7.98 -7.41 -11.25
C GLY A 117 -7.36 -8.53 -10.43
N HIS A 118 -6.20 -9.03 -10.88
CA HIS A 118 -5.45 -10.09 -10.19
C HIS A 118 -6.23 -11.38 -9.89
N GLN A 119 -7.23 -11.70 -10.74
CA GLN A 119 -7.97 -12.95 -10.62
C GLN A 119 -7.27 -14.14 -11.29
N SER A 120 -6.02 -13.95 -11.67
CA SER A 120 -5.09 -15.00 -12.11
C SER A 120 -3.65 -14.55 -11.85
N TRP A 121 -2.74 -15.50 -11.82
CA TRP A 121 -1.31 -15.26 -11.72
C TRP A 121 -0.54 -16.29 -12.53
N ALA A 122 0.37 -15.85 -13.38
CA ALA A 122 1.11 -16.72 -14.30
C ALA A 122 0.18 -17.66 -15.07
N GLY A 123 0.37 -18.98 -14.99
CA GLY A 123 -0.50 -19.98 -15.62
C GLY A 123 -1.71 -20.41 -14.79
N THR A 124 -2.00 -19.75 -13.66
CA THR A 124 -2.98 -20.21 -12.67
C THR A 124 -4.12 -19.21 -12.50
N THR A 125 -5.36 -19.68 -12.65
CA THR A 125 -6.56 -18.90 -12.30
C THR A 125 -6.67 -18.76 -10.77
N GLY A 126 -6.96 -17.53 -10.31
CA GLY A 126 -7.15 -17.22 -8.90
C GLY A 126 -8.39 -17.92 -8.29
N THR A 127 -8.44 -17.95 -6.97
CA THR A 127 -9.48 -18.70 -6.24
C THR A 127 -10.89 -18.25 -6.59
N LEU A 128 -11.17 -16.95 -6.70
CA LEU A 128 -12.51 -16.46 -7.04
C LEU A 128 -13.00 -16.99 -8.38
N LEU A 129 -12.21 -16.85 -9.44
CA LEU A 129 -12.62 -17.30 -10.78
C LEU A 129 -12.57 -18.83 -10.95
N ARG A 130 -11.78 -19.52 -10.12
CA ARG A 130 -11.78 -20.99 -10.09
C ARG A 130 -13.07 -21.52 -9.47
N VAL A 131 -13.56 -20.86 -8.42
CA VAL A 131 -14.81 -21.24 -7.72
C VAL A 131 -16.04 -20.73 -8.48
N TYR A 132 -15.99 -19.49 -8.96
CA TYR A 132 -17.06 -18.83 -9.68
C TYR A 132 -16.65 -18.46 -11.12
N PRO A 133 -16.46 -19.43 -12.02
CA PRO A 133 -15.96 -19.17 -13.38
C PRO A 133 -16.90 -18.30 -14.22
N ALA A 134 -18.17 -18.20 -13.85
CA ALA A 134 -19.14 -17.33 -14.51
C ALA A 134 -18.83 -15.83 -14.30
N PHE A 135 -18.01 -15.48 -13.30
CA PHE A 135 -17.60 -14.10 -13.05
C PHE A 135 -16.50 -13.63 -13.99
N ASP A 136 -15.77 -14.55 -14.66
CA ASP A 136 -14.66 -14.21 -15.55
C ASP A 136 -15.12 -13.23 -16.64
N GLU A 137 -14.42 -12.12 -16.76
CA GLU A 137 -14.64 -11.11 -17.80
C GLU A 137 -14.35 -11.67 -19.20
N ASN A 138 -13.37 -12.58 -19.30
CA ASN A 138 -12.83 -13.14 -20.53
C ASN A 138 -12.69 -14.66 -20.47
N PRO A 139 -13.80 -15.41 -20.38
CA PRO A 139 -13.74 -16.87 -20.22
C PRO A 139 -13.17 -17.60 -21.45
N GLU A 140 -13.18 -16.95 -22.63
CA GLU A 140 -12.58 -17.48 -23.85
C GLU A 140 -11.05 -17.41 -23.84
N VAL A 141 -10.46 -16.52 -23.06
CA VAL A 141 -9.01 -16.40 -22.91
C VAL A 141 -8.54 -17.46 -21.92
N LYS A 142 -7.80 -18.45 -22.40
CA LYS A 142 -7.26 -19.53 -21.56
C LYS A 142 -5.88 -19.16 -21.05
N MET A 143 -5.63 -19.50 -19.79
CA MET A 143 -4.30 -19.37 -19.22
C MET A 143 -3.30 -20.26 -19.97
N PRO A 144 -2.08 -19.79 -20.28
CA PRO A 144 -1.09 -20.56 -21.01
C PRO A 144 -0.62 -21.77 -20.20
N ALA A 145 -0.41 -22.93 -20.85
CA ALA A 145 0.16 -24.10 -20.19
C ALA A 145 1.58 -23.85 -19.67
N ASN A 146 2.35 -23.06 -20.44
CA ASN A 146 3.69 -22.62 -20.07
C ASN A 146 3.69 -21.09 -19.98
N TYR A 147 3.89 -20.56 -18.79
CA TYR A 147 4.00 -19.13 -18.58
C TYR A 147 5.38 -18.62 -18.99
N VAL A 148 5.41 -17.57 -19.79
CA VAL A 148 6.62 -16.88 -20.21
C VAL A 148 6.51 -15.42 -19.79
N TRP A 149 7.53 -14.90 -19.14
CA TRP A 149 7.61 -13.49 -18.78
C TRP A 149 8.58 -12.76 -19.73
N PRO A 150 8.30 -11.54 -20.19
CA PRO A 150 7.06 -10.79 -19.96
C PRO A 150 5.87 -11.37 -20.72
N ASN A 151 4.68 -11.27 -20.13
CA ASN A 151 3.42 -11.63 -20.77
C ASN A 151 2.80 -10.36 -21.37
N GLU A 152 3.01 -10.14 -22.66
CA GLU A 152 2.53 -8.95 -23.38
C GLU A 152 0.99 -8.87 -23.43
N ASP A 153 0.31 -10.01 -23.37
CA ASP A 153 -1.14 -10.08 -23.42
C ASP A 153 -1.82 -9.78 -22.06
N GLY A 154 -1.06 -9.66 -20.97
CA GLY A 154 -1.59 -9.41 -19.64
C GLY A 154 -2.42 -10.57 -19.04
N LEU A 155 -2.31 -11.78 -19.60
CA LEU A 155 -3.15 -12.94 -19.25
C LEU A 155 -3.06 -13.38 -17.79
N TYR A 156 -1.94 -13.08 -17.10
CA TYR A 156 -1.77 -13.45 -15.70
C TYR A 156 -2.57 -12.59 -14.73
N CYS A 157 -3.19 -11.50 -15.22
CA CYS A 157 -4.03 -10.62 -14.44
C CYS A 157 -5.45 -10.56 -14.99
N LYS A 158 -6.16 -11.69 -14.97
CA LYS A 158 -7.59 -11.73 -15.33
C LYS A 158 -8.41 -10.87 -14.36
N SER A 159 -9.60 -10.47 -14.80
CA SER A 159 -10.56 -9.71 -14.01
C SER A 159 -11.90 -10.44 -13.93
N TYR A 160 -12.67 -10.16 -12.90
CA TYR A 160 -14.10 -10.49 -12.94
C TYR A 160 -14.87 -9.39 -13.68
N CYS A 161 -16.04 -9.74 -14.24
CA CYS A 161 -16.95 -8.77 -14.85
C CYS A 161 -17.68 -7.97 -13.75
N PRO A 162 -17.47 -6.65 -13.64
CA PRO A 162 -18.10 -5.84 -12.59
C PRO A 162 -19.63 -5.74 -12.75
N LEU A 163 -20.15 -6.06 -13.91
CA LEU A 163 -21.59 -6.06 -14.19
C LEU A 163 -22.24 -7.46 -14.07
N HIS A 164 -21.52 -8.45 -13.53
CA HIS A 164 -22.15 -9.74 -13.26
C HIS A 164 -23.12 -9.63 -12.07
N PRO A 165 -24.41 -10.04 -12.21
CA PRO A 165 -25.43 -9.77 -11.20
C PRO A 165 -25.15 -10.39 -9.82
N GLU A 166 -24.34 -11.46 -9.77
CA GLU A 166 -24.06 -12.18 -8.53
C GLU A 166 -22.66 -11.82 -7.95
N VAL A 167 -21.78 -11.11 -8.69
CA VAL A 167 -20.40 -10.89 -8.22
C VAL A 167 -20.35 -10.10 -6.93
N HIS A 168 -21.14 -9.03 -6.84
CA HIS A 168 -21.15 -8.17 -5.66
C HIS A 168 -21.74 -8.85 -4.42
N LYS A 169 -22.62 -9.85 -4.56
CA LYS A 169 -23.09 -10.63 -3.41
C LYS A 169 -21.92 -11.35 -2.72
N VAL A 170 -21.08 -12.03 -3.53
CA VAL A 170 -19.91 -12.74 -3.02
C VAL A 170 -18.84 -11.76 -2.51
N VAL A 171 -18.55 -10.71 -3.30
CA VAL A 171 -17.52 -9.73 -2.97
C VAL A 171 -17.86 -8.97 -1.68
N PHE A 172 -19.10 -8.55 -1.50
CA PHE A 172 -19.54 -7.84 -0.30
C PHE A 172 -19.51 -8.74 0.95
N ASP A 173 -19.94 -10.01 0.83
CA ASP A 173 -19.85 -10.95 1.93
C ASP A 173 -18.38 -11.17 2.38
N VAL A 174 -17.46 -11.32 1.42
CA VAL A 174 -16.00 -11.41 1.69
C VAL A 174 -15.47 -10.14 2.34
N MET A 175 -15.80 -8.97 1.80
CA MET A 175 -15.36 -7.67 2.36
C MET A 175 -15.87 -7.47 3.78
N ASP A 176 -17.13 -7.73 4.01
CA ASP A 176 -17.76 -7.55 5.32
C ASP A 176 -17.15 -8.47 6.37
N GLU A 177 -17.05 -9.77 6.05
CA GLU A 177 -16.50 -10.74 6.99
C GLU A 177 -15.05 -10.47 7.34
N ILE A 178 -14.22 -10.13 6.35
CA ILE A 178 -12.81 -9.86 6.63
C ILE A 178 -12.62 -8.54 7.41
N CYS A 179 -13.36 -7.49 7.07
CA CYS A 179 -13.31 -6.24 7.81
C CYS A 179 -13.77 -6.43 9.27
N ASP A 180 -14.82 -7.21 9.50
CA ASP A 180 -15.30 -7.52 10.84
C ASP A 180 -14.28 -8.36 11.62
N ALA A 181 -13.60 -9.33 10.97
CA ALA A 181 -12.57 -10.14 11.61
C ALA A 181 -11.33 -9.32 11.99
N PHE A 182 -10.96 -8.33 11.16
CA PHE A 182 -9.85 -7.43 11.39
C PHE A 182 -10.20 -6.22 12.30
N GLU A 183 -11.46 -6.05 12.67
CA GLU A 183 -11.96 -4.92 13.45
C GLU A 183 -11.47 -3.58 12.89
N THR A 184 -11.52 -3.42 11.57
CA THR A 184 -10.90 -2.33 10.83
C THR A 184 -11.89 -1.30 10.33
N ASP A 185 -11.40 -0.06 10.19
CA ASP A 185 -12.10 1.08 9.60
C ASP A 185 -11.73 1.33 8.12
N ALA A 186 -10.92 0.45 7.51
CA ALA A 186 -10.52 0.55 6.12
C ALA A 186 -10.33 -0.82 5.46
N PHE A 187 -10.48 -0.86 4.16
CA PHE A 187 -10.27 -2.04 3.33
C PHE A 187 -9.48 -1.67 2.08
N HIS A 188 -8.47 -2.46 1.75
CA HIS A 188 -7.70 -2.29 0.52
C HIS A 188 -8.19 -3.31 -0.53
N ALA A 189 -8.80 -2.82 -1.59
CA ALA A 189 -9.41 -3.66 -2.62
C ALA A 189 -8.46 -4.13 -3.71
N GLY A 190 -7.15 -3.76 -3.66
CA GLY A 190 -6.25 -4.01 -4.76
C GLY A 190 -6.63 -3.15 -5.98
N MET A 191 -7.28 -3.74 -6.97
CA MET A 191 -7.75 -3.10 -8.21
C MET A 191 -6.62 -2.62 -9.15
N ASP A 192 -5.42 -3.13 -8.95
CA ASP A 192 -4.26 -2.91 -9.82
C ASP A 192 -4.29 -3.84 -11.05
N GLU A 193 -3.55 -3.45 -12.07
CA GLU A 193 -3.29 -4.24 -13.28
C GLU A 193 -4.56 -4.81 -13.94
N VAL A 194 -5.64 -4.03 -13.93
CA VAL A 194 -6.91 -4.39 -14.60
C VAL A 194 -6.75 -4.20 -16.10
N PHE A 195 -6.28 -5.25 -16.78
CA PHE A 195 -6.09 -5.26 -18.25
C PHE A 195 -7.35 -5.62 -18.99
N TYR A 196 -8.14 -6.55 -18.45
CA TYR A 196 -9.39 -7.02 -19.01
C TYR A 196 -10.57 -6.35 -18.31
N ILE A 197 -11.23 -5.44 -19.00
CA ILE A 197 -12.46 -4.77 -18.59
C ILE A 197 -13.15 -4.22 -19.83
N GLY A 198 -14.47 -4.36 -19.93
CA GLY A 198 -15.23 -3.91 -21.09
C GLY A 198 -14.84 -4.63 -22.37
N ASN A 199 -14.56 -5.94 -22.28
CA ASN A 199 -14.26 -6.76 -23.45
C ASN A 199 -15.49 -6.90 -24.35
N ASP A 200 -15.32 -6.72 -25.67
CA ASP A 200 -16.42 -6.78 -26.65
C ASP A 200 -17.20 -8.11 -26.64
N LYS A 201 -16.55 -9.18 -26.21
CA LYS A 201 -17.19 -10.51 -26.08
C LYS A 201 -17.94 -10.71 -24.76
N CYS A 202 -17.74 -9.84 -23.78
CA CYS A 202 -18.48 -9.92 -22.53
C CYS A 202 -19.94 -9.51 -22.75
N PRO A 203 -20.92 -10.40 -22.48
CA PRO A 203 -22.34 -10.09 -22.76
C PRO A 203 -22.92 -8.98 -21.89
N ARG A 204 -22.20 -8.51 -20.87
CA ARG A 204 -22.70 -7.52 -19.90
C ARG A 204 -22.01 -6.16 -20.06
N CYS A 205 -20.69 -6.14 -20.21
CA CYS A 205 -19.92 -4.92 -20.28
C CYS A 205 -19.31 -4.63 -21.66
N GLY A 206 -19.51 -5.51 -22.65
CA GLY A 206 -19.04 -5.31 -24.01
C GLY A 206 -19.50 -4.01 -24.63
N GLY A 207 -18.55 -3.29 -25.26
CA GLY A 207 -18.81 -1.99 -25.87
C GLY A 207 -18.99 -0.82 -24.91
N ARG A 208 -18.92 -1.03 -23.58
CA ARG A 208 -19.00 0.07 -22.60
C ARG A 208 -17.65 0.74 -22.39
N ASP A 209 -17.71 2.01 -21.98
CA ASP A 209 -16.52 2.77 -21.66
C ASP A 209 -15.78 2.15 -20.46
N LYS A 210 -14.48 1.88 -20.64
CA LYS A 210 -13.65 1.19 -19.63
C LYS A 210 -13.39 2.04 -18.39
N ALA A 211 -13.33 3.36 -18.55
CA ALA A 211 -13.17 4.28 -17.41
C ALA A 211 -14.46 4.36 -16.59
N GLU A 212 -15.63 4.37 -17.24
CA GLU A 212 -16.91 4.32 -16.54
C GLU A 212 -17.10 3.00 -15.80
N LEU A 213 -16.73 1.86 -16.40
CA LEU A 213 -16.78 0.55 -15.75
C LEU A 213 -15.87 0.49 -14.52
N PHE A 214 -14.63 0.95 -14.66
CA PHE A 214 -13.67 0.97 -13.54
C PHE A 214 -14.15 1.90 -12.42
N ALA A 215 -14.58 3.12 -12.76
CA ALA A 215 -15.10 4.08 -11.80
C ALA A 215 -16.41 3.61 -11.14
N GLY A 216 -17.26 2.92 -11.89
CA GLY A 216 -18.47 2.29 -11.39
C GLY A 216 -18.16 1.25 -10.32
N GLU A 217 -17.16 0.39 -10.57
CA GLU A 217 -16.74 -0.62 -9.59
C GLU A 217 -16.15 0.03 -8.33
N VAL A 218 -15.23 0.99 -8.48
CA VAL A 218 -14.68 1.76 -7.34
C VAL A 218 -15.81 2.37 -6.51
N SER A 219 -16.80 2.98 -7.18
CA SER A 219 -17.94 3.62 -6.50
C SER A 219 -18.81 2.61 -5.76
N THR A 220 -19.03 1.44 -6.37
CA THR A 220 -19.83 0.35 -5.79
C THR A 220 -19.19 -0.19 -4.52
N LEU A 221 -17.90 -0.51 -4.56
CA LEU A 221 -17.14 -1.00 -3.40
C LEU A 221 -17.05 0.07 -2.29
N ARG A 222 -16.77 1.33 -2.67
CA ARG A 222 -16.70 2.45 -1.73
C ARG A 222 -18.03 2.69 -1.03
N ASN A 223 -19.15 2.67 -1.77
CA ASN A 223 -20.46 2.93 -1.18
C ASN A 223 -20.85 1.84 -0.19
N HIS A 224 -20.58 0.56 -0.52
CA HIS A 224 -20.81 -0.54 0.41
C HIS A 224 -19.98 -0.38 1.72
N LEU A 225 -18.69 -0.05 1.61
CA LEU A 225 -17.85 0.18 2.79
C LEU A 225 -18.32 1.37 3.62
N ALA A 226 -18.80 2.43 2.97
CA ALA A 226 -19.27 3.65 3.62
C ALA A 226 -20.51 3.44 4.50
N GLU A 227 -21.35 2.43 4.20
CA GLU A 227 -22.50 2.04 5.04
C GLU A 227 -22.06 1.64 6.46
N LYS A 228 -20.83 1.15 6.59
CA LYS A 228 -20.20 0.77 7.87
C LYS A 228 -19.06 1.73 8.30
N HIS A 229 -19.03 2.94 7.72
CA HIS A 229 -18.00 3.96 7.99
C HIS A 229 -16.58 3.49 7.75
N ARG A 230 -16.36 2.66 6.71
CA ARG A 230 -15.04 2.14 6.32
C ARG A 230 -14.51 2.86 5.08
N GLU A 231 -13.22 3.11 5.05
CA GLU A 231 -12.53 3.71 3.91
C GLU A 231 -12.18 2.66 2.84
N LEU A 232 -12.27 3.04 1.58
CA LEU A 232 -11.73 2.25 0.48
C LEU A 232 -10.32 2.72 0.11
N TRP A 233 -9.37 1.78 0.03
CA TRP A 233 -8.01 1.97 -0.48
C TRP A 233 -7.84 1.15 -1.76
N ILE A 234 -7.18 1.73 -2.78
CA ILE A 234 -6.89 1.05 -4.06
C ILE A 234 -5.49 1.39 -4.55
N TRP A 235 -4.92 0.54 -5.39
CA TRP A 235 -3.72 0.88 -6.15
C TRP A 235 -4.04 1.89 -7.24
N GLY A 236 -3.09 2.80 -7.54
CA GLY A 236 -3.30 3.99 -8.37
C GLY A 236 -3.05 3.81 -9.85
N ASP A 237 -2.40 2.73 -10.28
CA ASP A 237 -1.90 2.53 -11.64
C ASP A 237 -2.97 2.69 -12.75
N ARG A 238 -4.17 2.17 -12.51
CA ARG A 238 -5.26 2.27 -13.50
C ARG A 238 -5.82 3.68 -13.69
N LEU A 239 -5.41 4.64 -12.85
CA LEU A 239 -5.80 6.05 -12.91
C LEU A 239 -4.75 6.96 -13.58
N LEU A 240 -3.64 6.39 -14.04
CA LEU A 240 -2.55 7.08 -14.74
C LEU A 240 -2.56 6.70 -16.23
N ASP A 241 -2.30 7.67 -17.12
CA ASP A 241 -2.16 7.41 -18.55
C ASP A 241 -0.75 6.90 -18.87
N GLY A 242 -0.64 5.64 -19.25
CA GLY A 242 0.64 4.98 -19.55
C GLY A 242 1.37 5.56 -20.75
N LYS A 243 0.67 6.15 -21.71
CA LYS A 243 1.28 6.83 -22.86
C LYS A 243 1.89 8.15 -22.45
N THR A 244 1.13 8.99 -21.74
CA THR A 244 1.58 10.32 -21.34
C THR A 244 2.73 10.24 -20.33
N THR A 245 2.68 9.29 -19.39
CA THR A 245 3.70 9.11 -18.35
C THR A 245 4.93 8.35 -18.83
N GLY A 246 4.79 7.55 -19.89
CA GLY A 246 5.83 6.63 -20.36
C GLY A 246 6.04 5.41 -19.45
N MET A 247 5.13 5.13 -18.53
CA MET A 247 5.21 4.00 -17.57
C MET A 247 4.79 2.66 -18.17
N GLY A 248 4.15 2.68 -19.35
CA GLY A 248 3.68 1.46 -20.01
C GLY A 248 2.45 0.85 -19.33
N MET A 249 2.22 -0.45 -19.57
CA MET A 249 0.96 -1.10 -19.22
C MET A 249 0.88 -1.59 -17.77
N TRP A 250 2.04 -1.76 -17.11
CA TRP A 250 2.09 -2.29 -15.75
C TRP A 250 1.80 -1.20 -14.72
N GLU A 251 2.66 -0.20 -14.64
CA GLU A 251 2.56 0.89 -13.65
C GLU A 251 1.54 1.99 -14.03
N ALA A 252 0.85 1.84 -15.18
CA ALA A 252 -0.17 2.77 -15.65
C ALA A 252 -1.13 2.12 -16.65
N SER A 253 -2.22 2.79 -16.98
CA SER A 253 -3.24 2.30 -17.91
C SER A 253 -2.85 2.52 -19.37
N MET A 254 -2.91 1.45 -20.17
CA MET A 254 -2.85 1.51 -21.63
C MET A 254 -4.21 1.20 -22.28
N ASN A 255 -5.23 0.91 -21.49
CA ASN A 255 -6.57 0.51 -21.92
C ASN A 255 -7.66 1.56 -21.66
N ASN A 256 -7.26 2.83 -21.45
CA ASN A 256 -8.13 4.00 -21.25
C ASN A 256 -8.89 4.05 -19.91
N THR A 257 -8.59 3.21 -18.93
CA THR A 257 -9.19 3.31 -17.58
C THR A 257 -8.74 4.57 -16.84
N HIS A 258 -7.61 5.19 -17.21
CA HIS A 258 -7.04 6.37 -16.54
C HIS A 258 -8.01 7.55 -16.41
N ARG A 259 -8.98 7.67 -17.33
CA ARG A 259 -10.02 8.73 -17.27
C ARG A 259 -10.95 8.57 -16.06
N ALA A 260 -10.97 7.39 -15.44
CA ALA A 260 -11.74 7.14 -14.22
C ALA A 260 -11.32 8.05 -13.05
N ILE A 261 -10.12 8.62 -13.06
CA ILE A 261 -9.65 9.52 -12.01
C ILE A 261 -10.59 10.69 -11.74
N ASP A 262 -11.28 11.17 -12.77
CA ASP A 262 -12.25 12.28 -12.64
C ASP A 262 -13.66 11.80 -12.25
N LEU A 263 -13.92 10.48 -12.31
CA LEU A 263 -15.22 9.86 -12.09
C LEU A 263 -15.35 9.21 -10.70
N ILE A 264 -14.25 8.79 -10.09
CA ILE A 264 -14.27 8.11 -8.78
C ILE A 264 -14.56 9.07 -7.63
N PRO A 265 -15.15 8.56 -6.51
CA PRO A 265 -15.31 9.32 -5.27
C PRO A 265 -13.98 9.85 -4.74
N LYS A 266 -13.98 11.10 -4.24
CA LYS A 266 -12.73 11.78 -3.81
C LYS A 266 -12.24 11.39 -2.42
N ASP A 267 -12.98 10.63 -1.68
CA ASP A 267 -12.60 10.09 -0.38
C ASP A 267 -11.91 8.72 -0.42
N VAL A 268 -11.71 8.16 -1.63
CA VAL A 268 -10.90 6.96 -1.84
C VAL A 268 -9.42 7.27 -1.60
N MET A 269 -8.71 6.35 -0.91
CA MET A 269 -7.27 6.44 -0.70
C MET A 269 -6.53 5.80 -1.87
N ILE A 270 -5.63 6.54 -2.50
CA ILE A 270 -4.81 6.05 -3.60
C ILE A 270 -3.45 5.59 -3.09
N CYS A 271 -3.11 4.34 -3.35
CA CYS A 271 -1.80 3.77 -3.09
C CYS A 271 -1.00 3.78 -4.41
N ASP A 272 -0.12 4.76 -4.55
CA ASP A 272 0.61 5.07 -5.78
C ASP A 272 1.96 4.34 -5.79
N TRP A 273 2.08 3.27 -6.60
CA TRP A 273 3.23 2.40 -6.62
C TRP A 273 4.10 2.60 -7.86
N HIS A 274 5.37 2.93 -7.62
CA HIS A 274 6.41 3.04 -8.66
C HIS A 274 7.73 2.55 -8.07
N TYR A 275 8.40 1.63 -8.79
CA TYR A 275 9.50 0.85 -8.23
C TYR A 275 10.87 1.21 -8.79
N ASP A 276 10.91 1.71 -10.01
CA ASP A 276 12.15 1.91 -10.72
C ASP A 276 12.69 3.34 -10.66
N ARG A 277 11.82 4.32 -10.44
CA ARG A 277 12.16 5.75 -10.32
C ARG A 277 11.16 6.48 -9.40
N PRO A 278 11.56 7.62 -8.82
CA PRO A 278 10.67 8.43 -7.98
C PRO A 278 9.79 9.33 -8.86
N ASP A 279 8.74 8.76 -9.45
CA ASP A 279 7.78 9.51 -10.27
C ASP A 279 7.00 10.53 -9.43
N LYS A 280 6.61 11.66 -10.05
CA LYS A 280 5.91 12.76 -9.37
C LYS A 280 4.38 12.62 -9.44
N THR A 281 3.90 11.42 -9.66
CA THR A 281 2.48 11.05 -9.74
C THR A 281 1.66 11.41 -8.49
N PRO A 282 2.20 11.43 -7.26
CA PRO A 282 1.47 11.91 -6.10
C PRO A 282 0.92 13.33 -6.25
N VAL A 283 1.65 14.20 -6.97
CA VAL A 283 1.18 15.59 -7.25
C VAL A 283 -0.06 15.56 -8.14
N TYR A 284 -0.07 14.69 -9.14
CA TYR A 284 -1.23 14.55 -10.03
C TYR A 284 -2.49 14.10 -9.27
N PHE A 285 -2.38 13.07 -8.41
CA PHE A 285 -3.48 12.61 -7.58
C PHE A 285 -3.98 13.70 -6.61
N ALA A 286 -3.07 14.39 -5.94
CA ALA A 286 -3.40 15.49 -5.03
C ALA A 286 -4.15 16.62 -5.74
N MET A 287 -3.72 17.02 -6.94
CA MET A 287 -4.38 18.04 -7.75
C MET A 287 -5.77 17.59 -8.27
N LYS A 288 -6.02 16.30 -8.36
CA LYS A 288 -7.34 15.72 -8.64
C LYS A 288 -8.23 15.63 -7.39
N GLY A 289 -7.76 16.10 -6.23
CA GLY A 289 -8.48 16.07 -4.96
C GLY A 289 -8.53 14.68 -4.31
N LEU A 290 -7.57 13.81 -4.65
CA LEU A 290 -7.46 12.46 -4.10
C LEU A 290 -6.34 12.40 -3.06
N ARG A 291 -6.60 11.72 -1.94
CA ARG A 291 -5.58 11.42 -0.93
C ARG A 291 -4.66 10.33 -1.49
N VAL A 292 -3.35 10.50 -1.34
CA VAL A 292 -2.35 9.62 -1.93
C VAL A 292 -1.28 9.19 -0.93
N ILE A 293 -0.88 7.93 -1.03
CA ILE A 293 0.24 7.29 -0.31
C ILE A 293 1.22 6.79 -1.36
N THR A 294 2.49 7.14 -1.24
CA THR A 294 3.56 6.63 -2.12
C THR A 294 4.00 5.24 -1.68
N CYS A 295 4.11 4.31 -2.61
CA CYS A 295 4.32 2.88 -2.31
C CYS A 295 5.57 2.31 -3.01
N PRO A 296 6.79 2.50 -2.46
CA PRO A 296 8.01 1.86 -2.95
C PRO A 296 8.06 0.35 -2.66
N TRP A 297 8.96 -0.35 -3.33
CA TRP A 297 9.17 -1.78 -3.10
C TRP A 297 10.58 -2.11 -2.58
N ARG A 298 11.55 -2.37 -3.48
CA ARG A 298 12.83 -3.02 -3.17
C ARG A 298 14.08 -2.21 -3.48
N LYS A 299 13.96 -1.04 -4.08
CA LYS A 299 15.09 -0.15 -4.40
C LYS A 299 15.24 0.92 -3.31
N PRO A 300 16.21 0.77 -2.39
CA PRO A 300 16.36 1.72 -1.27
C PRO A 300 16.49 3.18 -1.71
N GLN A 301 17.27 3.43 -2.76
CA GLN A 301 17.51 4.78 -3.27
C GLN A 301 16.24 5.42 -3.87
N VAL A 302 15.38 4.61 -4.51
CA VAL A 302 14.09 5.10 -5.05
C VAL A 302 13.14 5.42 -3.91
N ALA A 303 13.05 4.54 -2.91
CA ALA A 303 12.19 4.74 -1.76
C ALA A 303 12.58 5.98 -0.94
N VAL A 304 13.88 6.20 -0.71
CA VAL A 304 14.37 7.41 -0.02
C VAL A 304 14.07 8.66 -0.83
N ALA A 305 14.29 8.63 -2.15
CA ALA A 305 13.96 9.78 -3.01
C ALA A 305 12.45 10.08 -3.03
N GLN A 306 11.59 9.05 -3.03
CA GLN A 306 10.13 9.25 -2.92
C GLN A 306 9.72 9.83 -1.55
N LEU A 307 10.41 9.44 -0.47
CA LEU A 307 10.18 10.00 0.86
C LEU A 307 10.57 11.49 0.91
N ASP A 308 11.72 11.83 0.36
CA ASP A 308 12.21 13.22 0.28
C ASP A 308 11.27 14.09 -0.57
N ASP A 309 10.78 13.57 -1.70
CA ASP A 309 9.79 14.23 -2.54
C ASP A 309 8.49 14.49 -1.80
N LEU A 310 7.98 13.48 -1.10
CA LEU A 310 6.73 13.59 -0.36
C LEU A 310 6.81 14.62 0.78
N ASP A 311 7.94 14.66 1.49
CA ASP A 311 8.20 15.68 2.50
C ASP A 311 8.23 17.08 1.89
N HIS A 312 8.89 17.25 0.73
CA HIS A 312 8.89 18.49 -0.04
C HIS A 312 7.47 18.90 -0.44
N PHE A 313 6.71 17.97 -1.05
CA PHE A 313 5.33 18.27 -1.47
C PHE A 313 4.48 18.71 -0.29
N ARG A 314 4.61 18.09 0.87
CA ARG A 314 3.85 18.47 2.06
C ARG A 314 4.27 19.83 2.64
N ARG A 315 5.55 20.16 2.63
CA ARG A 315 6.07 21.45 3.15
C ARG A 315 5.64 22.61 2.28
N ASP A 316 5.72 22.43 0.96
CA ASP A 316 5.49 23.50 -0.02
C ASP A 316 4.04 23.59 -0.48
N ALA A 317 3.20 22.63 -0.07
CA ALA A 317 1.79 22.57 -0.44
C ALA A 317 0.97 23.69 0.19
N THR A 318 -0.05 24.14 -0.54
CA THR A 318 -1.12 24.98 0.03
C THR A 318 -1.83 24.26 1.17
N LYS A 319 -2.58 25.01 1.97
CA LYS A 319 -3.41 24.45 3.06
C LYS A 319 -4.38 23.36 2.55
N GLU A 320 -4.89 23.51 1.35
CA GLU A 320 -5.85 22.61 0.70
C GLU A 320 -5.19 21.34 0.16
N LEU A 321 -3.98 21.43 -0.39
CA LEU A 321 -3.26 20.30 -0.97
C LEU A 321 -2.51 19.46 0.06
N LYS A 322 -2.03 20.07 1.14
CA LYS A 322 -1.26 19.36 2.16
C LYS A 322 -1.95 18.12 2.72
N PRO A 323 -3.27 18.12 2.98
CA PRO A 323 -3.99 16.93 3.44
C PRO A 323 -4.10 15.81 2.38
N MET A 324 -3.84 16.09 1.11
CA MET A 324 -3.88 15.08 0.05
C MET A 324 -2.65 14.15 0.10
N TYR A 325 -1.48 14.66 0.51
CA TYR A 325 -0.26 13.87 0.66
C TYR A 325 -0.26 13.13 2.00
N GLN A 326 -0.71 11.90 2.03
CA GLN A 326 -0.95 11.16 3.28
C GLN A 326 0.29 10.48 3.83
N GLY A 327 1.18 9.98 2.99
CA GLY A 327 2.36 9.32 3.52
C GLY A 327 3.01 8.32 2.58
N MET A 328 3.77 7.42 3.19
CA MET A 328 4.47 6.36 2.47
C MET A 328 4.12 5.00 3.07
N MET A 329 4.03 3.98 2.20
CA MET A 329 3.82 2.59 2.58
C MET A 329 4.76 1.70 1.76
N GLN A 330 5.81 1.17 2.37
CA GLN A 330 6.64 0.20 1.66
C GLN A 330 5.87 -1.07 1.37
N THR A 331 5.97 -1.58 0.15
CA THR A 331 5.36 -2.84 -0.29
C THR A 331 6.36 -3.99 -0.27
N VAL A 332 5.89 -5.18 0.09
CA VAL A 332 6.64 -6.44 0.05
C VAL A 332 5.79 -7.49 -0.63
N TRP A 333 6.21 -7.92 -1.82
CA TRP A 333 5.43 -8.85 -2.63
C TRP A 333 5.69 -10.32 -2.34
N SER A 334 6.77 -10.62 -1.59
CA SER A 334 7.01 -11.97 -1.08
C SER A 334 6.06 -12.33 0.08
N PRO A 335 5.84 -13.63 0.37
CA PRO A 335 5.18 -14.06 1.59
C PRO A 335 5.93 -13.55 2.84
N ALA A 336 5.21 -13.30 3.94
CA ALA A 336 5.79 -12.81 5.20
C ALA A 336 6.99 -13.65 5.67
N GLY A 337 6.88 -14.97 5.66
CA GLY A 337 7.97 -15.86 6.08
C GLY A 337 9.25 -15.71 5.25
N ALA A 338 9.12 -15.51 3.93
CA ALA A 338 10.29 -15.28 3.07
C ALA A 338 10.97 -13.94 3.36
N PHE A 339 10.20 -12.89 3.62
CA PHE A 339 10.72 -11.60 4.04
C PHE A 339 11.44 -11.70 5.40
N LEU A 340 10.85 -12.38 6.38
CA LEU A 340 11.44 -12.56 7.71
C LEU A 340 12.72 -13.39 7.64
N ASP A 341 12.77 -14.44 6.80
CA ASP A 341 13.97 -15.25 6.58
C ASP A 341 15.13 -14.39 6.04
N GLU A 342 14.85 -13.48 5.09
CA GLU A 342 15.84 -12.53 4.57
C GLU A 342 16.19 -11.47 5.61
N TYR A 343 15.21 -10.89 6.29
CA TYR A 343 15.40 -9.84 7.28
C TYR A 343 16.31 -10.27 8.44
N TYR A 344 16.11 -11.49 8.92
CA TYR A 344 16.92 -12.10 9.99
C TYR A 344 18.14 -12.88 9.47
N GLY A 345 18.44 -12.85 8.17
CA GLY A 345 19.64 -13.46 7.58
C GLY A 345 19.64 -14.99 7.59
N ARG A 346 18.47 -15.65 7.54
CA ARG A 346 18.36 -17.11 7.62
C ARG A 346 18.54 -17.84 6.29
N LYS A 347 18.09 -17.26 5.19
CA LYS A 347 18.07 -17.93 3.87
C LYS A 347 18.80 -17.18 2.76
N THR A 348 18.88 -15.88 2.85
CA THR A 348 19.58 -15.04 1.87
C THR A 348 20.42 -14.02 2.60
N ASN A 349 21.69 -13.90 2.21
CA ASN A 349 22.57 -12.85 2.67
C ASN A 349 22.52 -11.70 1.65
N ALA A 350 21.45 -10.90 1.68
CA ALA A 350 21.43 -9.65 0.91
C ALA A 350 22.59 -8.79 1.38
N LYS A 351 23.49 -8.44 0.45
CA LYS A 351 24.59 -7.52 0.75
C LYS A 351 24.04 -6.13 0.96
N ASP A 352 24.69 -5.34 1.80
CA ASP A 352 24.34 -3.94 1.98
C ASP A 352 24.32 -3.22 0.62
N GLY A 353 23.24 -2.48 0.37
CA GLY A 353 23.03 -1.75 -0.89
C GLY A 353 22.40 -2.55 -2.04
N GLU A 354 22.19 -3.85 -1.92
CA GLU A 354 21.42 -4.61 -2.91
C GLU A 354 19.94 -4.19 -2.90
N ASN A 355 19.31 -4.31 -4.07
CA ASN A 355 17.89 -3.99 -4.25
C ASN A 355 17.00 -5.12 -3.71
N THR A 356 16.78 -5.13 -2.41
CA THR A 356 15.90 -6.07 -1.71
C THR A 356 14.87 -5.35 -0.87
N SER A 357 13.75 -6.02 -0.57
CA SER A 357 12.71 -5.43 0.28
C SER A 357 13.20 -5.15 1.70
N THR A 358 14.11 -5.99 2.21
CA THR A 358 14.69 -5.82 3.55
C THR A 358 15.66 -4.64 3.61
N ASN A 359 16.50 -4.44 2.59
CA ASN A 359 17.38 -3.27 2.52
C ASN A 359 16.57 -1.98 2.32
N CYS A 360 15.49 -2.04 1.54
CA CYS A 360 14.57 -0.93 1.40
C CYS A 360 13.91 -0.59 2.75
N PHE A 361 13.42 -1.57 3.49
CA PHE A 361 12.86 -1.40 4.83
C PHE A 361 13.84 -0.71 5.78
N LYS A 362 15.06 -1.21 5.87
CA LYS A 362 16.13 -0.63 6.71
C LYS A 362 16.55 0.79 6.29
N ALA A 363 16.43 1.12 5.00
CA ALA A 363 16.78 2.45 4.49
C ALA A 363 15.69 3.49 4.78
N VAL A 364 14.42 3.09 4.69
CA VAL A 364 13.26 3.99 4.92
C VAL A 364 12.96 4.13 6.41
N PHE A 365 12.86 3.03 7.13
CA PHE A 365 12.45 2.99 8.55
C PHE A 365 13.69 2.80 9.44
N LYS A 366 14.41 3.89 9.68
CA LYS A 366 15.64 3.92 10.51
C LYS A 366 15.34 4.05 11.97
#